data_2cd72ac65b9e56b81c3835076e2d91e8
#
_entry.id   2cd72ac65b9e56b81c3835076e2d91e8
#
_cell.length_a   1.000
_cell.length_b   1.000
_cell.length_c   1.000
_cell.angle_alpha   90.00
_cell.angle_beta   90.00
_cell.angle_gamma   90.00
#
_symmetry.space_group_name_H-M   'P 1'
#
loop_
_entity.id
_entity.type
_entity.pdbx_description
1 polymer ?
#
loop_
_entity_poly.entity_id
_entity_poly.type
_entity_poly.pdbx_seq_one_letter_code
_entity_poly.pdbx_strand_id
1 'polypeptide(L)'
;MKFFIDTANLEQIREANALGVLDGVTTNPSLMAKEGIKGVENQHKHYIEICNIVDGDVSAEVIATNYEGMIKEGEELAALNPHIVVKVPCIEDGIKAIKYFSNKGIRTNCTLVFSAGQALLAAKAGATYVSPFVGRLDDICNDGVGLVAQIVELYQTYDYKTQVLAASIRNT
;
A
#
# COMPACT_ATOMS: atom_id res chain seq x y z
N MET A 1 -0.65 7.14 -15.63
CA MET A 1 -0.34 7.40 -14.19
C MET A 1 -1.62 7.20 -13.42
N LYS A 2 -1.53 6.68 -12.17
CA LYS A 2 -2.69 6.49 -11.30
C LYS A 2 -2.61 7.44 -10.10
N PHE A 3 -3.75 7.97 -9.66
CA PHE A 3 -3.86 8.81 -8.48
C PHE A 3 -4.52 8.07 -7.34
N PHE A 4 -3.84 8.08 -6.19
CA PHE A 4 -4.36 7.51 -4.95
C PHE A 4 -4.44 8.62 -3.89
N ILE A 5 -5.49 8.60 -3.06
CA ILE A 5 -5.57 9.42 -1.86
C ILE A 5 -5.14 8.60 -0.64
N ASP A 6 -4.30 9.18 0.23
CA ASP A 6 -3.83 8.53 1.47
C ASP A 6 -4.63 9.07 2.67
N THR A 7 -5.75 8.44 2.96
CA THR A 7 -6.65 8.83 4.06
C THR A 7 -7.59 7.69 4.44
N ALA A 8 -8.11 7.71 5.68
CA ALA A 8 -9.21 6.88 6.14
C ALA A 8 -10.53 7.67 6.30
N ASN A 9 -10.53 8.97 6.01
CA ASN A 9 -11.70 9.82 6.12
C ASN A 9 -12.63 9.65 4.92
N LEU A 10 -13.86 9.16 5.15
CA LEU A 10 -14.81 8.85 4.08
C LEU A 10 -15.27 10.08 3.29
N GLU A 11 -15.38 11.24 3.93
CA GLU A 11 -15.76 12.49 3.27
C GLU A 11 -14.68 12.92 2.28
N GLN A 12 -13.41 12.92 2.71
CA GLN A 12 -12.28 13.23 1.81
C GLN A 12 -12.20 12.27 0.64
N ILE A 13 -12.49 10.97 0.86
CA ILE A 13 -12.53 9.97 -0.22
C ILE A 13 -13.66 10.29 -1.20
N ARG A 14 -14.86 10.64 -0.72
CA ARG A 14 -15.97 11.03 -1.59
C ARG A 14 -15.67 12.29 -2.40
N GLU A 15 -15.09 13.30 -1.78
CA GLU A 15 -14.67 14.53 -2.45
C GLU A 15 -13.63 14.23 -3.55
N ALA A 16 -12.60 13.45 -3.23
CA ALA A 16 -11.59 13.04 -4.22
C ALA A 16 -12.18 12.20 -5.36
N ASN A 17 -13.09 11.28 -5.04
CA ASN A 17 -13.76 10.44 -6.03
C ASN A 17 -14.66 11.26 -6.97
N ALA A 18 -15.31 12.31 -6.46
CA ALA A 18 -16.13 13.22 -7.26
C ALA A 18 -15.36 14.00 -8.33
N LEU A 19 -14.02 14.11 -8.20
CA LEU A 19 -13.17 14.69 -9.26
C LEU A 19 -13.09 13.80 -10.50
N GLY A 20 -13.46 12.52 -10.42
CA GLY A 20 -13.45 11.58 -11.54
C GLY A 20 -12.07 11.13 -12.01
N VAL A 21 -11.02 11.33 -11.19
CA VAL A 21 -9.62 10.97 -11.52
C VAL A 21 -8.97 10.09 -10.45
N LEU A 22 -9.73 9.66 -9.45
CA LEU A 22 -9.22 8.82 -8.37
C LEU A 22 -9.17 7.34 -8.81
N ASP A 23 -8.01 6.72 -8.70
CA ASP A 23 -7.78 5.31 -9.07
C ASP A 23 -7.70 4.38 -7.86
N GLY A 24 -7.64 4.92 -6.65
CA GLY A 24 -7.56 4.10 -5.45
C GLY A 24 -7.32 4.88 -4.16
N VAL A 25 -7.30 4.14 -3.07
CA VAL A 25 -7.09 4.69 -1.72
C VAL A 25 -5.99 3.91 -1.01
N THR A 26 -5.10 4.61 -0.33
CA THR A 26 -4.20 3.99 0.64
C THR A 26 -4.60 4.39 2.05
N THR A 27 -4.54 3.45 2.95
CA THR A 27 -4.75 3.68 4.37
C THR A 27 -3.59 3.14 5.19
N ASN A 28 -3.62 3.39 6.49
CA ASN A 28 -2.72 2.78 7.46
C ASN A 28 -3.35 2.83 8.86
N PRO A 29 -2.82 2.06 9.84
CA PRO A 29 -3.37 2.03 11.20
C PRO A 29 -3.47 3.40 11.88
N SER A 30 -2.53 4.31 11.59
CA SER A 30 -2.53 5.66 12.16
C SER A 30 -3.66 6.53 11.61
N LEU A 31 -3.96 6.41 10.32
CA LEU A 31 -5.09 7.11 9.69
C LEU A 31 -6.43 6.59 10.23
N MET A 32 -6.57 5.25 10.36
CA MET A 32 -7.75 4.64 10.99
C MET A 32 -7.95 5.12 12.42
N ALA A 33 -6.87 5.21 13.21
CA ALA A 33 -6.93 5.68 14.58
C ALA A 33 -7.35 7.16 14.69
N LYS A 34 -6.93 8.02 13.74
CA LYS A 34 -7.34 9.43 13.68
C LYS A 34 -8.84 9.60 13.44
N GLU A 35 -9.45 8.72 12.65
CA GLU A 35 -10.89 8.67 12.44
C GLU A 35 -11.66 7.99 13.60
N GLY A 36 -10.96 7.63 14.67
CA GLY A 36 -11.57 7.00 15.85
C GLY A 36 -11.98 5.53 15.64
N ILE A 37 -11.52 4.90 14.54
CA ILE A 37 -11.89 3.53 14.19
C ILE A 37 -11.01 2.58 15.00
N LYS A 38 -11.61 1.87 15.94
CA LYS A 38 -10.94 0.94 16.86
C LYS A 38 -11.54 -0.46 16.78
N GLY A 39 -10.68 -1.45 16.90
CA GLY A 39 -11.04 -2.87 16.86
C GLY A 39 -11.17 -3.40 15.43
N VAL A 40 -10.81 -4.67 15.26
CA VAL A 40 -10.70 -5.34 13.95
C VAL A 40 -12.03 -5.30 13.19
N GLU A 41 -13.15 -5.58 13.86
CA GLU A 41 -14.47 -5.60 13.21
C GLU A 41 -14.86 -4.23 12.63
N ASN A 42 -14.58 -3.14 13.36
CA ASN A 42 -14.88 -1.79 12.88
C ASN A 42 -13.94 -1.39 11.73
N GLN A 43 -12.67 -1.79 11.78
CA GLN A 43 -11.73 -1.58 10.70
C GLN A 43 -12.17 -2.32 9.43
N HIS A 44 -12.60 -3.58 9.53
CA HIS A 44 -13.11 -4.36 8.41
C HIS A 44 -14.34 -3.71 7.78
N LYS A 45 -15.31 -3.28 8.58
CA LYS A 45 -16.49 -2.54 8.09
C LYS A 45 -16.09 -1.27 7.35
N HIS A 46 -15.14 -0.53 7.91
CA HIS A 46 -14.66 0.71 7.30
C HIS A 46 -13.96 0.48 5.96
N TYR A 47 -13.12 -0.56 5.84
CA TYR A 47 -12.52 -0.94 4.55
C TYR A 47 -13.58 -1.27 3.49
N ILE A 48 -14.64 -1.99 3.87
CA ILE A 48 -15.76 -2.30 2.98
C ILE A 48 -16.46 -1.01 2.53
N GLU A 49 -16.67 -0.04 3.44
CA GLU A 49 -17.25 1.25 3.09
C GLU A 49 -16.39 2.03 2.09
N ILE A 50 -15.06 2.05 2.28
CA ILE A 50 -14.12 2.66 1.31
C ILE A 50 -14.26 1.99 -0.06
N CYS A 51 -14.26 0.65 -0.10
CA CYS A 51 -14.41 -0.11 -1.35
C CYS A 51 -15.76 0.14 -2.05
N ASN A 52 -16.80 0.51 -1.32
CA ASN A 52 -18.10 0.87 -1.90
C ASN A 52 -18.14 2.29 -2.50
N ILE A 53 -17.20 3.16 -2.10
CA ILE A 53 -17.12 4.53 -2.60
C ILE A 53 -16.24 4.59 -3.88
N VAL A 54 -15.15 3.82 -3.91
CA VAL A 54 -14.12 3.91 -4.94
C VAL A 54 -14.10 2.66 -5.80
N ASP A 55 -14.25 2.83 -7.12
CA ASP A 55 -14.02 1.76 -8.09
C ASP A 55 -12.53 1.66 -8.40
N GLY A 56 -11.76 1.15 -7.43
CA GLY A 56 -10.31 1.08 -7.51
C GLY A 56 -9.67 0.36 -6.33
N ASP A 57 -8.35 0.23 -6.37
CA ASP A 57 -7.61 -0.52 -5.37
C ASP A 57 -7.58 0.21 -4.01
N VAL A 58 -7.83 -0.55 -2.93
CA VAL A 58 -7.81 -0.06 -1.54
C VAL A 58 -6.74 -0.79 -0.76
N SER A 59 -5.67 -0.09 -0.38
CA SER A 59 -4.59 -0.66 0.44
C SER A 59 -5.00 -0.72 1.90
N ALA A 60 -5.14 -1.94 2.43
CA ALA A 60 -5.45 -2.25 3.82
C ALA A 60 -4.22 -2.87 4.50
N GLU A 61 -3.69 -2.22 5.54
CA GLU A 61 -2.40 -2.57 6.13
C GLU A 61 -2.53 -3.55 7.30
N VAL A 62 -1.71 -4.61 7.29
CA VAL A 62 -1.56 -5.53 8.42
C VAL A 62 -0.85 -4.82 9.59
N ILE A 63 -1.17 -5.22 10.81
CA ILE A 63 -0.57 -4.69 12.05
C ILE A 63 0.54 -5.61 12.55
N ALA A 64 0.39 -6.91 12.35
CA ALA A 64 1.39 -7.89 12.74
C ALA A 64 2.75 -7.60 12.10
N THR A 65 3.82 -7.90 12.85
CA THR A 65 5.21 -7.74 12.40
C THR A 65 5.96 -9.05 12.22
N ASN A 66 5.30 -10.19 12.47
CA ASN A 66 5.80 -11.53 12.23
C ASN A 66 5.04 -12.19 11.08
N TYR A 67 5.66 -13.19 10.45
CA TYR A 67 5.14 -13.85 9.26
C TYR A 67 3.74 -14.45 9.46
N GLU A 68 3.53 -15.25 10.52
CA GLU A 68 2.26 -15.94 10.77
C GLU A 68 1.11 -14.97 11.01
N GLY A 69 1.37 -13.91 11.78
CA GLY A 69 0.39 -12.84 12.02
C GLY A 69 0.03 -12.09 10.74
N MET A 70 1.02 -11.75 9.90
CA MET A 70 0.79 -11.10 8.62
C MET A 70 -0.06 -11.96 7.68
N ILE A 71 0.22 -13.27 7.63
CA ILE A 71 -0.57 -14.20 6.80
C ILE A 71 -2.02 -14.21 7.25
N LYS A 72 -2.26 -14.40 8.54
CA LYS A 72 -3.61 -14.45 9.09
C LYS A 72 -4.38 -13.16 8.82
N GLU A 73 -3.81 -12.02 9.20
CA GLU A 73 -4.46 -10.71 9.00
C GLU A 73 -4.66 -10.40 7.50
N GLY A 74 -3.66 -10.69 6.67
CA GLY A 74 -3.74 -10.42 5.24
C GLY A 74 -4.76 -11.27 4.51
N GLU A 75 -4.95 -12.54 4.86
CA GLU A 75 -6.02 -13.39 4.31
C GLU A 75 -7.40 -12.89 4.73
N GLU A 76 -7.56 -12.47 6.00
CA GLU A 76 -8.80 -11.87 6.49
C GLU A 76 -9.13 -10.56 5.72
N LEU A 77 -8.15 -9.68 5.54
CA LEU A 77 -8.32 -8.44 4.79
C LEU A 77 -8.67 -8.70 3.31
N ALA A 78 -7.93 -9.59 2.65
CA ALA A 78 -8.15 -9.91 1.23
C ALA A 78 -9.55 -10.50 0.97
N ALA A 79 -10.13 -11.18 1.96
CA ALA A 79 -11.46 -11.76 1.86
C ALA A 79 -12.61 -10.73 1.96
N LEU A 80 -12.33 -9.49 2.41
CA LEU A 80 -13.36 -8.47 2.61
C LEU A 80 -13.97 -7.96 1.30
N ASN A 81 -13.13 -7.74 0.29
CA ASN A 81 -13.55 -7.17 -1.00
C ASN A 81 -12.48 -7.40 -2.08
N PRO A 82 -12.85 -7.66 -3.34
CA PRO A 82 -11.88 -7.85 -4.43
C PRO A 82 -10.98 -6.63 -4.71
N HIS A 83 -11.36 -5.42 -4.31
CA HIS A 83 -10.53 -4.22 -4.42
C HIS A 83 -9.44 -4.12 -3.36
N ILE A 84 -9.47 -4.96 -2.32
CA ILE A 84 -8.43 -4.92 -1.27
C ILE A 84 -7.08 -5.37 -1.82
N VAL A 85 -6.08 -4.56 -1.52
CA VAL A 85 -4.66 -4.83 -1.71
C VAL A 85 -4.03 -4.86 -0.33
N VAL A 86 -3.51 -6.01 0.09
CA VAL A 86 -2.93 -6.20 1.42
C VAL A 86 -1.63 -5.42 1.52
N LYS A 87 -1.58 -4.42 2.40
CA LYS A 87 -0.39 -3.60 2.59
C LYS A 87 0.50 -4.21 3.67
N VAL A 88 1.78 -4.43 3.32
CA VAL A 88 2.74 -5.21 4.13
C VAL A 88 4.04 -4.44 4.24
N PRO A 89 4.64 -4.29 5.45
CA PRO A 89 5.89 -3.57 5.61
C PRO A 89 7.08 -4.30 4.96
N CYS A 90 8.04 -3.52 4.45
CA CYS A 90 9.26 -4.03 3.81
C CYS A 90 10.29 -4.49 4.86
N ILE A 91 9.98 -5.58 5.55
CA ILE A 91 10.85 -6.30 6.48
C ILE A 91 11.00 -7.76 6.02
N GLU A 92 11.91 -8.52 6.62
CA GLU A 92 12.20 -9.89 6.22
C GLU A 92 10.93 -10.75 6.16
N ASP A 93 10.16 -10.78 7.25
CA ASP A 93 8.89 -11.52 7.31
C ASP A 93 7.82 -10.95 6.37
N GLY A 94 7.85 -9.64 6.10
CA GLY A 94 6.99 -9.00 5.12
C GLY A 94 7.28 -9.47 3.69
N ILE A 95 8.53 -9.61 3.31
CA ILE A 95 8.92 -10.16 1.99
C ILE A 95 8.47 -11.61 1.85
N LYS A 96 8.63 -12.43 2.90
CA LYS A 96 8.11 -13.82 2.94
C LYS A 96 6.59 -13.84 2.77
N ALA A 97 5.89 -12.95 3.49
CA ALA A 97 4.43 -12.84 3.41
C ALA A 97 3.96 -12.41 2.02
N ILE A 98 4.60 -11.42 1.39
CA ILE A 98 4.31 -11.01 0.01
C ILE A 98 4.45 -12.19 -0.95
N LYS A 99 5.52 -12.99 -0.82
CA LYS A 99 5.71 -14.19 -1.65
C LYS A 99 4.58 -15.21 -1.45
N TYR A 100 4.17 -15.43 -0.22
CA TYR A 100 3.05 -16.31 0.09
C TYR A 100 1.74 -15.82 -0.54
N PHE A 101 1.42 -14.53 -0.37
CA PHE A 101 0.23 -13.91 -0.95
C PHE A 101 0.23 -13.97 -2.48
N SER A 102 1.36 -13.66 -3.11
CA SER A 102 1.53 -13.75 -4.56
C SER A 102 1.22 -15.16 -5.09
N ASN A 103 1.69 -16.21 -4.41
CA ASN A 103 1.42 -17.60 -4.79
C ASN A 103 -0.07 -17.98 -4.65
N LYS A 104 -0.83 -17.24 -3.82
CA LYS A 104 -2.29 -17.42 -3.65
C LYS A 104 -3.12 -16.45 -4.52
N GLY A 105 -2.49 -15.62 -5.34
CA GLY A 105 -3.20 -14.63 -6.16
C GLY A 105 -3.73 -13.45 -5.36
N ILE A 106 -3.30 -13.27 -4.10
CA ILE A 106 -3.64 -12.11 -3.26
C ILE A 106 -2.71 -10.96 -3.62
N ARG A 107 -3.29 -9.82 -3.96
CA ARG A 107 -2.54 -8.61 -4.33
C ARG A 107 -1.95 -7.93 -3.10
N THR A 108 -0.72 -7.42 -3.23
CA THR A 108 -0.01 -6.78 -2.12
C THR A 108 0.58 -5.42 -2.49
N ASN A 109 0.68 -4.54 -1.50
CA ASN A 109 1.43 -3.28 -1.55
C ASN A 109 2.55 -3.33 -0.50
N CYS A 110 3.81 -3.43 -0.96
CA CYS A 110 4.97 -3.39 -0.06
C CYS A 110 5.24 -1.95 0.36
N THR A 111 5.03 -1.65 1.64
CA THR A 111 5.20 -0.30 2.21
C THR A 111 6.51 -0.14 3.01
N LEU A 112 6.83 1.09 3.40
CA LEU A 112 8.06 1.44 4.12
C LEU A 112 9.32 1.09 3.31
N VAL A 113 9.30 1.46 2.03
CA VAL A 113 10.43 1.25 1.13
C VAL A 113 11.28 2.52 1.07
N PHE A 114 12.58 2.37 1.33
CA PHE A 114 13.56 3.46 1.42
C PHE A 114 14.79 3.25 0.51
N SER A 115 14.81 2.18 -0.28
CA SER A 115 15.88 1.92 -1.25
C SER A 115 15.41 1.11 -2.45
N ALA A 116 16.13 1.24 -3.57
CA ALA A 116 15.87 0.43 -4.78
C ALA A 116 16.07 -1.08 -4.53
N GLY A 117 17.02 -1.45 -3.65
CA GLY A 117 17.24 -2.85 -3.25
C GLY A 117 16.04 -3.46 -2.53
N GLN A 118 15.39 -2.72 -1.61
CA GLN A 118 14.14 -3.13 -0.96
C GLN A 118 13.01 -3.28 -1.98
N ALA A 119 12.88 -2.33 -2.91
CA ALA A 119 11.89 -2.39 -3.98
C ALA A 119 12.10 -3.61 -4.89
N LEU A 120 13.36 -3.95 -5.21
CA LEU A 120 13.70 -5.15 -5.98
C LEU A 120 13.26 -6.44 -5.27
N LEU A 121 13.51 -6.55 -3.96
CA LEU A 121 13.07 -7.71 -3.18
C LEU A 121 11.54 -7.85 -3.20
N ALA A 122 10.80 -6.75 -3.03
CA ALA A 122 9.35 -6.73 -3.10
C ALA A 122 8.83 -7.19 -4.48
N ALA A 123 9.41 -6.70 -5.56
CA ALA A 123 9.04 -7.09 -6.92
C ALA A 123 9.32 -8.58 -7.19
N LYS A 124 10.51 -9.08 -6.76
CA LYS A 124 10.84 -10.51 -6.87
C LYS A 124 9.93 -11.41 -6.03
N ALA A 125 9.43 -10.91 -4.92
CA ALA A 125 8.42 -11.60 -4.12
C ALA A 125 7.04 -11.64 -4.78
N GLY A 126 6.77 -10.75 -5.74
CA GLY A 126 5.53 -10.67 -6.52
C GLY A 126 4.55 -9.62 -6.00
N ALA A 127 5.03 -8.55 -5.37
CA ALA A 127 4.20 -7.42 -4.96
C ALA A 127 3.51 -6.78 -6.17
N THR A 128 2.23 -6.40 -6.02
CA THR A 128 1.49 -5.64 -7.03
C THR A 128 1.94 -4.19 -7.04
N TYR A 129 2.12 -3.62 -5.85
CA TYR A 129 2.62 -2.26 -5.64
C TYR A 129 3.82 -2.25 -4.72
N VAL A 130 4.66 -1.24 -4.88
CA VAL A 130 5.70 -0.86 -3.92
C VAL A 130 5.53 0.61 -3.58
N SER A 131 5.57 0.96 -2.29
CA SER A 131 5.41 2.33 -1.81
C SER A 131 6.71 2.89 -1.25
N PRO A 132 7.54 3.56 -2.08
CA PRO A 132 8.69 4.32 -1.61
C PRO A 132 8.23 5.57 -0.85
N PHE A 133 8.88 5.85 0.30
CA PHE A 133 8.51 6.95 1.19
C PHE A 133 9.30 8.21 0.87
N VAL A 134 8.83 8.97 -0.13
CA VAL A 134 9.48 10.17 -0.65
C VAL A 134 9.75 11.20 0.45
N GLY A 135 8.71 11.72 1.09
CA GLY A 135 8.85 12.80 2.04
C GLY A 135 9.66 12.43 3.30
N ARG A 136 9.69 11.16 3.71
CA ARG A 136 10.56 10.75 4.81
C ARG A 136 12.04 10.76 4.45
N LEU A 137 12.37 10.51 3.18
CA LEU A 137 13.73 10.68 2.69
C LEU A 137 14.09 12.17 2.60
N ASP A 138 13.19 13.00 2.10
CA ASP A 138 13.38 14.45 2.02
C ASP A 138 13.58 15.05 3.43
N ASP A 139 12.85 14.59 4.44
CA ASP A 139 12.98 15.01 5.85
C ASP A 139 14.41 14.82 6.41
N ILE A 140 15.21 13.92 5.82
CA ILE A 140 16.61 13.63 6.19
C ILE A 140 17.62 14.03 5.10
N CYS A 141 17.23 14.97 4.24
CA CYS A 141 18.07 15.50 3.14
C CYS A 141 18.50 14.44 2.11
N ASN A 142 17.72 13.37 1.92
CA ASN A 142 17.90 12.43 0.82
C ASN A 142 16.91 12.73 -0.29
N ASP A 143 17.27 12.38 -1.54
CA ASP A 143 16.42 12.60 -2.71
C ASP A 143 15.34 11.52 -2.84
N GLY A 144 14.15 11.79 -2.31
CA GLY A 144 13.02 10.87 -2.36
C GLY A 144 12.46 10.69 -3.78
N VAL A 145 12.46 11.72 -4.60
CA VAL A 145 12.03 11.63 -6.02
C VAL A 145 13.04 10.84 -6.83
N GLY A 146 14.33 11.04 -6.58
CA GLY A 146 15.40 10.25 -7.19
C GLY A 146 15.27 8.75 -6.88
N LEU A 147 14.84 8.38 -5.67
CA LEU A 147 14.53 6.98 -5.35
C LEU A 147 13.39 6.43 -6.23
N VAL A 148 12.31 7.20 -6.44
CA VAL A 148 11.22 6.78 -7.32
C VAL A 148 11.74 6.53 -8.75
N ALA A 149 12.57 7.44 -9.28
CA ALA A 149 13.17 7.30 -10.60
C ALA A 149 14.03 6.04 -10.72
N GLN A 150 14.89 5.77 -9.72
CA GLN A 150 15.72 4.56 -9.67
C GLN A 150 14.88 3.28 -9.67
N ILE A 151 13.79 3.23 -8.90
CA ILE A 151 12.91 2.05 -8.84
C ILE A 151 12.20 1.84 -10.19
N VAL A 152 11.68 2.91 -10.78
CA VAL A 152 11.01 2.86 -12.10
C VAL A 152 11.96 2.35 -13.17
N GLU A 153 13.19 2.89 -13.25
CA GLU A 153 14.21 2.44 -14.19
C GLU A 153 14.57 0.96 -13.99
N LEU A 154 14.75 0.54 -12.73
CA LEU A 154 15.02 -0.86 -12.41
C LEU A 154 13.89 -1.78 -12.85
N TYR A 155 12.64 -1.40 -12.60
CA TYR A 155 11.49 -2.22 -12.97
C TYR A 155 11.30 -2.29 -14.49
N GLN A 156 11.53 -1.21 -15.20
CA GLN A 156 11.51 -1.17 -16.68
C GLN A 156 12.64 -2.03 -17.27
N THR A 157 13.87 -1.91 -16.76
CA THR A 157 15.04 -2.65 -17.24
C THR A 157 14.86 -4.16 -17.14
N TYR A 158 14.22 -4.64 -16.06
CA TYR A 158 14.05 -6.07 -15.81
C TYR A 158 12.61 -6.57 -16.04
N ASP A 159 11.76 -5.75 -16.65
CA ASP A 159 10.35 -6.08 -17.01
C ASP A 159 9.51 -6.54 -15.80
N TYR A 160 9.72 -5.96 -14.62
CA TYR A 160 8.85 -6.19 -13.47
C TYR A 160 7.49 -5.53 -13.68
N LYS A 161 6.42 -6.24 -13.31
CA LYS A 161 5.03 -5.75 -13.42
C LYS A 161 4.57 -4.98 -12.18
N THR A 162 5.38 -4.98 -11.12
CA THR A 162 5.13 -4.23 -9.90
C THR A 162 5.05 -2.74 -10.20
N GLN A 163 3.99 -2.08 -9.73
CA GLN A 163 3.78 -0.65 -9.93
C GLN A 163 4.38 0.15 -8.76
N VAL A 164 4.97 1.30 -9.08
CA VAL A 164 5.52 2.22 -8.07
C VAL A 164 4.42 3.17 -7.63
N LEU A 165 4.05 3.11 -6.36
CA LEU A 165 3.06 3.97 -5.71
C LEU A 165 3.78 4.88 -4.73
N ALA A 166 4.25 6.02 -5.18
CA ALA A 166 4.97 7.00 -4.37
C ALA A 166 4.13 7.42 -3.16
N ALA A 167 4.70 7.33 -1.97
CA ALA A 167 4.02 7.55 -0.71
C ALA A 167 4.70 8.64 0.14
N SER A 168 4.00 9.08 1.19
CA SER A 168 4.55 10.10 2.11
C SER A 168 4.88 11.42 1.40
N ILE A 169 4.08 11.81 0.40
CA ILE A 169 4.27 13.06 -0.36
C ILE A 169 3.99 14.26 0.55
N ARG A 170 4.86 15.29 0.49
CA ARG A 170 4.76 16.52 1.29
C ARG A 170 4.29 17.75 0.48
N ASN A 171 4.56 17.73 -0.80
CA ASN A 171 4.23 18.83 -1.73
C ASN A 171 4.04 18.29 -3.15
N THR A 172 3.54 19.14 -4.04
CA THR A 172 3.34 18.86 -5.48
C THR A 172 4.59 19.18 -6.31
#